data_18066e1662197e015aafbf498cce37fe
#
_entry.id   18066e1662197e015aafbf498cce37fe
#
_cell.length_a   1.000
_cell.length_b   1.000
_cell.length_c   1.000
_cell.angle_alpha   90.00
_cell.angle_beta   90.00
_cell.angle_gamma   90.00
#
_symmetry.space_group_name_H-M   'P 1'
#
loop_
_entity.id
_entity.type
_entity.pdbx_description
1 polymer ?
#
loop_
_entity_poly.entity_id
_entity_poly.type
_entity_poly.pdbx_seq_one_letter_code
_entity_poly.pdbx_strand_id
1 'polypeptide(L)'
;MADKNNKIISMAFDEPFYRKMAAQKWKQQDFKKAADYYSKVLELSPEDFDIQLNYAQCLVKLGFGSRAEHLFYENIINDRHVADSFYELSQLNIELNEPNKAFLFGINYVLITNDQDFRDELEETFDVSYSNEHQIEVEAQLFAVQLLFQFLFSQGRLEQAKSYILNQNETIQNHRVIKNLLAMCYL
;
A
#
# COMPACT_ATOMS: atom_id res chain seq x y z
N MET A 1 -21.74 40.94 -42.95
CA MET A 1 -20.48 40.42 -42.40
C MET A 1 -20.84 39.58 -41.20
N ALA A 2 -20.79 38.27 -41.35
CA ALA A 2 -21.22 37.33 -40.35
C ALA A 2 -20.01 36.97 -39.46
N ASP A 3 -20.10 37.34 -38.19
CA ASP A 3 -19.14 37.01 -37.16
C ASP A 3 -19.35 35.51 -36.80
N LYS A 4 -18.47 34.66 -37.30
CA LYS A 4 -18.45 33.26 -36.96
C LYS A 4 -17.79 33.13 -35.58
N ASN A 5 -18.61 33.22 -34.56
CA ASN A 5 -18.21 32.78 -33.20
C ASN A 5 -17.77 31.32 -33.27
N ASN A 6 -16.48 31.13 -33.41
CA ASN A 6 -15.84 29.85 -33.31
C ASN A 6 -15.79 29.49 -31.80
N LYS A 7 -16.92 28.99 -31.30
CA LYS A 7 -17.03 28.45 -29.95
C LYS A 7 -16.20 27.19 -29.95
N ILE A 8 -14.92 27.32 -29.59
CA ILE A 8 -14.10 26.16 -29.22
C ILE A 8 -14.79 25.60 -27.97
N ILE A 9 -15.64 24.60 -28.18
CA ILE A 9 -16.14 23.76 -27.11
C ILE A 9 -14.92 22.99 -26.65
N SER A 10 -14.22 23.50 -25.66
CA SER A 10 -13.29 22.70 -24.89
C SER A 10 -14.15 21.59 -24.28
N MET A 11 -14.07 20.39 -24.83
CA MET A 11 -14.60 19.19 -24.18
C MET A 11 -13.74 19.00 -22.92
N ALA A 12 -14.10 19.69 -21.84
CA ALA A 12 -13.64 19.33 -20.54
C ALA A 12 -14.31 17.99 -20.23
N PHE A 13 -13.58 16.91 -20.43
CA PHE A 13 -14.03 15.60 -20.00
C PHE A 13 -14.13 15.66 -18.46
N ASP A 14 -15.29 15.25 -17.95
CA ASP A 14 -15.53 15.21 -16.52
C ASP A 14 -14.88 13.99 -15.85
N GLU A 15 -14.83 14.02 -14.55
CA GLU A 15 -14.27 12.92 -13.75
C GLU A 15 -14.88 11.55 -14.07
N PRO A 16 -16.23 11.37 -14.21
CA PRO A 16 -16.84 10.11 -14.59
C PRO A 16 -16.34 9.56 -15.94
N PHE A 17 -16.07 10.44 -16.91
CA PHE A 17 -15.47 10.03 -18.17
C PHE A 17 -14.07 9.45 -17.95
N TYR A 18 -13.21 10.14 -17.20
CA TYR A 18 -11.85 9.66 -16.93
C TYR A 18 -11.83 8.34 -16.18
N ARG A 19 -12.69 8.16 -15.16
CA ARG A 19 -12.85 6.89 -14.44
C ARG A 19 -13.21 5.74 -15.38
N LYS A 20 -14.22 5.96 -16.22
CA LYS A 20 -14.66 4.95 -17.19
C LYS A 20 -13.55 4.58 -18.16
N MET A 21 -12.82 5.58 -18.68
CA MET A 21 -11.73 5.34 -19.63
C MET A 21 -10.55 4.62 -18.96
N ALA A 22 -10.19 4.98 -17.73
CA ALA A 22 -9.16 4.31 -16.96
C ALA A 22 -9.48 2.83 -16.75
N ALA A 23 -10.68 2.52 -16.26
CA ALA A 23 -11.13 1.14 -16.04
C ALA A 23 -11.18 0.32 -17.35
N GLN A 24 -11.58 0.94 -18.46
CA GLN A 24 -11.56 0.29 -19.77
C GLN A 24 -10.12 -0.02 -20.22
N LYS A 25 -9.19 0.92 -20.05
CA LYS A 25 -7.80 0.75 -20.44
C LYS A 25 -7.09 -0.28 -19.56
N TRP A 26 -7.39 -0.30 -18.26
CA TRP A 26 -6.94 -1.35 -17.36
C TRP A 26 -7.35 -2.75 -17.85
N LYS A 27 -8.63 -2.94 -18.16
CA LYS A 27 -9.12 -4.22 -18.71
C LYS A 27 -8.47 -4.62 -20.03
N GLN A 28 -8.04 -3.64 -20.83
CA GLN A 28 -7.29 -3.85 -22.08
C GLN A 28 -5.78 -4.05 -21.86
N GLN A 29 -5.31 -4.04 -20.60
CA GLN A 29 -3.89 -4.08 -20.22
C GLN A 29 -3.05 -2.93 -20.81
N ASP A 30 -3.70 -1.85 -21.25
CA ASP A 30 -3.03 -0.61 -21.66
C ASP A 30 -2.76 0.24 -20.42
N PHE A 31 -1.83 -0.27 -19.58
CA PHE A 31 -1.54 0.32 -18.26
C PHE A 31 -1.05 1.77 -18.34
N LYS A 32 -0.37 2.13 -19.45
CA LYS A 32 0.07 3.50 -19.64
C LYS A 32 -1.11 4.46 -19.78
N LYS A 33 -2.07 4.15 -20.67
CA LYS A 33 -3.26 4.99 -20.82
C LYS A 33 -4.17 4.91 -19.59
N ALA A 34 -4.25 3.76 -18.93
CA ALA A 34 -4.98 3.64 -17.67
C ALA A 34 -4.41 4.60 -16.63
N ALA A 35 -3.08 4.62 -16.43
CA ALA A 35 -2.39 5.53 -15.53
C ALA A 35 -2.63 7.01 -15.90
N ASP A 36 -2.55 7.36 -17.19
CA ASP A 36 -2.83 8.73 -17.67
C ASP A 36 -4.26 9.19 -17.35
N TYR A 37 -5.25 8.29 -17.39
CA TYR A 37 -6.62 8.61 -17.03
C TYR A 37 -6.84 8.62 -15.51
N TYR A 38 -6.23 7.69 -14.75
CA TYR A 38 -6.31 7.71 -13.28
C TYR A 38 -5.65 8.98 -12.71
N SER A 39 -4.51 9.41 -13.24
CA SER A 39 -3.88 10.66 -12.79
C SER A 39 -4.79 11.87 -12.99
N LYS A 40 -5.56 11.93 -14.08
CA LYS A 40 -6.54 13.00 -14.30
C LYS A 40 -7.72 12.96 -13.32
N VAL A 41 -8.13 11.77 -12.90
CA VAL A 41 -9.12 11.64 -11.82
C VAL A 41 -8.55 12.20 -10.53
N LEU A 42 -7.31 11.84 -10.17
CA LEU A 42 -6.65 12.31 -8.96
C LEU A 42 -6.36 13.82 -8.96
N GLU A 43 -6.16 14.44 -10.15
CA GLU A 43 -6.10 15.91 -10.26
C GLU A 43 -7.43 16.58 -9.89
N LEU A 44 -8.57 15.93 -10.14
CA LEU A 44 -9.91 16.43 -9.83
C LEU A 44 -10.37 16.04 -8.43
N SER A 45 -9.97 14.86 -7.96
CA SER A 45 -10.35 14.24 -6.70
C SER A 45 -9.13 13.61 -6.02
N PRO A 46 -8.25 14.43 -5.38
CA PRO A 46 -6.97 13.95 -4.83
C PRO A 46 -7.11 12.92 -3.71
N GLU A 47 -8.22 12.92 -2.98
CA GLU A 47 -8.49 12.01 -1.86
C GLU A 47 -9.28 10.77 -2.28
N ASP A 48 -9.30 10.45 -3.56
CA ASP A 48 -9.91 9.22 -4.05
C ASP A 48 -8.95 8.05 -3.93
N PHE A 49 -8.96 7.41 -2.78
CA PHE A 49 -8.07 6.30 -2.47
C PHE A 49 -8.33 5.04 -3.29
N ASP A 50 -9.57 4.82 -3.80
CA ASP A 50 -9.86 3.73 -4.74
C ASP A 50 -9.11 3.93 -6.05
N ILE A 51 -9.12 5.14 -6.57
CA ILE A 51 -8.39 5.50 -7.78
C ILE A 51 -6.89 5.54 -7.53
N GLN A 52 -6.46 5.99 -6.37
CA GLN A 52 -5.05 6.01 -5.97
C GLN A 52 -4.47 4.59 -5.95
N LEU A 53 -5.20 3.61 -5.39
CA LEU A 53 -4.79 2.20 -5.41
C LEU A 53 -4.65 1.68 -6.86
N ASN A 54 -5.67 1.89 -7.69
CA ASN A 54 -5.63 1.46 -9.10
C ASN A 54 -4.50 2.15 -9.89
N TYR A 55 -4.23 3.43 -9.59
CA TYR A 55 -3.11 4.16 -10.19
C TYR A 55 -1.76 3.58 -9.77
N ALA A 56 -1.58 3.29 -8.48
CA ALA A 56 -0.38 2.65 -7.97
C ALA A 56 -0.12 1.29 -8.62
N GLN A 57 -1.16 0.47 -8.77
CA GLN A 57 -1.07 -0.82 -9.49
C GLN A 57 -0.64 -0.63 -10.95
N CYS A 58 -1.15 0.40 -11.65
CA CYS A 58 -0.66 0.74 -12.99
C CYS A 58 0.84 1.07 -12.98
N LEU A 59 1.29 1.85 -11.99
CA LEU A 59 2.69 2.23 -11.86
C LEU A 59 3.60 1.02 -11.65
N VAL A 60 3.18 0.03 -10.86
CA VAL A 60 3.89 -1.26 -10.71
C VAL A 60 4.05 -1.92 -12.08
N LYS A 61 2.95 -2.09 -12.83
CA LYS A 61 2.99 -2.71 -14.18
C LYS A 61 3.84 -1.95 -15.19
N LEU A 62 4.09 -0.68 -14.97
CA LEU A 62 4.93 0.19 -15.80
C LEU A 62 6.39 0.27 -15.31
N GLY A 63 6.75 -0.41 -14.22
CA GLY A 63 8.10 -0.39 -13.64
C GLY A 63 8.42 0.85 -12.80
N PHE A 64 7.42 1.63 -12.41
CA PHE A 64 7.58 2.80 -11.53
C PHE A 64 7.39 2.44 -10.05
N GLY A 65 8.07 1.38 -9.59
CA GLY A 65 7.90 0.79 -8.27
C GLY A 65 7.98 1.79 -7.12
N SER A 66 9.00 2.66 -7.07
CA SER A 66 9.16 3.63 -5.98
C SER A 66 7.97 4.63 -5.88
N ARG A 67 7.36 4.99 -7.00
CA ARG A 67 6.17 5.86 -6.98
C ARG A 67 4.93 5.10 -6.51
N ALA A 68 4.78 3.85 -6.91
CA ALA A 68 3.71 2.98 -6.44
C ALA A 68 3.83 2.73 -4.93
N GLU A 69 5.02 2.41 -4.45
CA GLU A 69 5.32 2.21 -3.04
C GLU A 69 4.87 3.40 -2.17
N HIS A 70 5.18 4.62 -2.60
CA HIS A 70 4.75 5.83 -1.89
C HIS A 70 3.22 5.91 -1.77
N LEU A 71 2.49 5.62 -2.84
CA LEU A 71 1.02 5.65 -2.85
C LEU A 71 0.42 4.56 -1.96
N PHE A 72 1.02 3.37 -1.91
CA PHE A 72 0.60 2.32 -0.99
C PHE A 72 0.82 2.73 0.47
N TYR A 73 1.94 3.39 0.80
CA TYR A 73 2.15 3.94 2.14
C TYR A 73 1.15 5.02 2.50
N GLU A 74 0.82 5.92 1.57
CA GLU A 74 -0.21 6.93 1.77
C GLU A 74 -1.57 6.29 2.07
N ASN A 75 -1.97 5.24 1.34
CA ASN A 75 -3.20 4.50 1.60
C ASN A 75 -3.20 3.93 3.03
N ILE A 76 -2.12 3.29 3.46
CA ILE A 76 -2.01 2.71 4.82
C ILE A 76 -2.10 3.81 5.88
N ILE A 77 -1.38 4.91 5.72
CA ILE A 77 -1.36 6.03 6.68
C ILE A 77 -2.74 6.68 6.82
N ASN A 78 -3.53 6.70 5.73
CA ASN A 78 -4.89 7.26 5.72
C ASN A 78 -5.98 6.23 6.05
N ASP A 79 -5.63 5.05 6.54
CA ASP A 79 -6.58 3.95 6.84
C ASP A 79 -7.45 3.53 5.62
N ARG A 80 -6.87 3.57 4.43
CA ARG A 80 -7.54 3.21 3.18
C ARG A 80 -6.82 2.06 2.51
N HIS A 81 -7.59 1.06 2.05
CA HIS A 81 -7.04 -0.10 1.33
C HIS A 81 -5.79 -0.71 2.00
N VAL A 82 -5.80 -0.77 3.34
CA VAL A 82 -4.61 -1.13 4.13
C VAL A 82 -4.14 -2.53 3.80
N ALA A 83 -5.07 -3.50 3.78
CA ALA A 83 -4.74 -4.88 3.43
C ALA A 83 -4.24 -4.98 1.99
N ASP A 84 -4.98 -4.40 1.03
CA ASP A 84 -4.58 -4.40 -0.39
C ASP A 84 -3.20 -3.77 -0.57
N SER A 85 -2.92 -2.66 0.12
CA SER A 85 -1.63 -1.98 0.04
C SER A 85 -0.48 -2.81 0.62
N PHE A 86 -0.68 -3.51 1.73
CA PHE A 86 0.33 -4.43 2.24
C PHE A 86 0.57 -5.62 1.31
N TYR A 87 -0.48 -6.16 0.70
CA TYR A 87 -0.35 -7.20 -0.30
C TYR A 87 0.47 -6.73 -1.50
N GLU A 88 0.12 -5.58 -2.08
CA GLU A 88 0.83 -4.99 -3.24
C GLU A 88 2.27 -4.63 -2.91
N LEU A 89 2.56 -4.14 -1.70
CA LEU A 89 3.92 -3.91 -1.23
C LEU A 89 4.72 -5.20 -1.12
N SER A 90 4.10 -6.29 -0.66
CA SER A 90 4.75 -7.61 -0.63
C SER A 90 5.11 -8.06 -2.04
N GLN A 91 4.15 -8.03 -2.97
CA GLN A 91 4.37 -8.43 -4.37
C GLN A 91 5.42 -7.57 -5.07
N LEU A 92 5.37 -6.25 -4.87
CA LEU A 92 6.35 -5.32 -5.43
C LEU A 92 7.78 -5.64 -4.94
N ASN A 93 7.94 -5.94 -3.66
CA ASN A 93 9.25 -6.27 -3.10
C ASN A 93 9.76 -7.66 -3.52
N ILE A 94 8.87 -8.60 -3.87
CA ILE A 94 9.25 -9.84 -4.57
C ILE A 94 9.86 -9.50 -5.94
N GLU A 95 9.18 -8.68 -6.74
CA GLU A 95 9.65 -8.26 -8.07
C GLU A 95 10.99 -7.50 -8.01
N LEU A 96 11.22 -6.73 -6.94
CA LEU A 96 12.46 -5.98 -6.69
C LEU A 96 13.59 -6.82 -6.10
N ASN A 97 13.35 -8.11 -5.83
CA ASN A 97 14.29 -9.01 -5.16
C ASN A 97 14.72 -8.53 -3.77
N GLU A 98 13.76 -7.97 -3.01
CA GLU A 98 13.88 -7.53 -1.62
C GLU A 98 13.10 -8.47 -0.68
N PRO A 99 13.57 -9.73 -0.50
CA PRO A 99 12.78 -10.80 0.14
C PRO A 99 12.36 -10.45 1.58
N ASN A 100 13.22 -9.75 2.31
CA ASN A 100 12.93 -9.39 3.70
C ASN A 100 11.75 -8.42 3.81
N LYS A 101 11.71 -7.40 2.95
CA LYS A 101 10.58 -6.46 2.91
C LYS A 101 9.32 -7.13 2.41
N ALA A 102 9.44 -7.97 1.37
CA ALA A 102 8.32 -8.73 0.83
C ALA A 102 7.65 -9.56 1.93
N PHE A 103 8.45 -10.30 2.71
CA PHE A 103 7.95 -11.11 3.82
C PHE A 103 7.29 -10.26 4.91
N LEU A 104 7.91 -9.15 5.34
CA LEU A 104 7.36 -8.26 6.37
C LEU A 104 5.99 -7.69 5.99
N PHE A 105 5.86 -7.19 4.75
CA PHE A 105 4.58 -6.65 4.29
C PHE A 105 3.54 -7.75 4.08
N GLY A 106 3.94 -8.92 3.60
CA GLY A 106 3.07 -10.09 3.47
C GLY A 106 2.53 -10.56 4.81
N ILE A 107 3.36 -10.63 5.86
CA ILE A 107 2.91 -10.96 7.21
C ILE A 107 1.93 -9.90 7.77
N ASN A 108 2.18 -8.60 7.50
CA ASN A 108 1.24 -7.55 7.88
C ASN A 108 -0.13 -7.73 7.21
N TYR A 109 -0.16 -8.10 5.92
CA TYR A 109 -1.40 -8.47 5.22
C TYR A 109 -2.11 -9.64 5.91
N VAL A 110 -1.39 -10.74 6.19
CA VAL A 110 -1.94 -11.93 6.87
C VAL A 110 -2.51 -11.57 8.25
N LEU A 111 -1.84 -10.73 9.03
CA LEU A 111 -2.31 -10.31 10.36
C LEU A 111 -3.60 -9.48 10.30
N ILE A 112 -3.85 -8.80 9.19
CA ILE A 112 -5.09 -8.02 8.99
C ILE A 112 -6.23 -8.90 8.49
N THR A 113 -5.96 -9.77 7.51
CA THR A 113 -6.96 -10.54 6.77
C THR A 113 -7.22 -11.92 7.36
N ASN A 114 -6.24 -12.48 8.08
CA ASN A 114 -6.18 -13.87 8.53
C ASN A 114 -6.17 -14.86 7.35
N ASP A 115 -5.57 -14.47 6.21
CA ASP A 115 -5.41 -15.28 5.01
C ASP A 115 -4.31 -16.33 5.23
N GLN A 116 -4.73 -17.55 5.58
CA GLN A 116 -3.81 -18.64 5.87
C GLN A 116 -3.16 -19.20 4.61
N ASP A 117 -3.88 -19.22 3.49
CA ASP A 117 -3.36 -19.72 2.22
C ASP A 117 -2.18 -18.86 1.73
N PHE A 118 -2.34 -17.54 1.84
CA PHE A 118 -1.25 -16.61 1.51
C PHE A 118 -0.07 -16.69 2.49
N ARG A 119 -0.34 -16.98 3.76
CA ARG A 119 0.70 -17.23 4.75
C ARG A 119 1.57 -18.44 4.37
N ASP A 120 0.93 -19.55 4.03
CA ASP A 120 1.61 -20.78 3.65
C ASP A 120 2.45 -20.55 2.38
N GLU A 121 1.93 -19.79 1.41
CA GLU A 121 2.66 -19.37 0.20
C GLU A 121 3.90 -18.54 0.52
N LEU A 122 3.78 -17.57 1.45
CA LEU A 122 4.92 -16.75 1.88
C LEU A 122 6.02 -17.60 2.55
N GLU A 123 5.62 -18.47 3.47
CA GLU A 123 6.56 -19.33 4.20
C GLU A 123 7.27 -20.31 3.25
N GLU A 124 6.58 -20.84 2.27
CA GLU A 124 7.16 -21.70 1.22
C GLU A 124 8.10 -20.91 0.29
N THR A 125 7.68 -19.72 -0.14
CA THR A 125 8.44 -18.87 -1.09
C THR A 125 9.77 -18.42 -0.50
N PHE A 126 9.80 -18.08 0.78
CA PHE A 126 10.99 -17.48 1.39
C PHE A 126 11.81 -18.46 2.23
N ASP A 127 11.37 -19.71 2.42
CA ASP A 127 12.00 -20.68 3.32
C ASP A 127 12.35 -20.05 4.69
N VAL A 128 11.52 -19.10 5.11
CA VAL A 128 11.72 -18.29 6.30
C VAL A 128 10.71 -18.73 7.33
N SER A 129 11.13 -19.61 8.22
CA SER A 129 10.41 -19.69 9.48
C SER A 129 10.57 -18.32 10.18
N TYR A 130 9.51 -17.79 10.75
CA TYR A 130 9.46 -16.51 11.50
C TYR A 130 10.58 -16.33 12.54
N SER A 131 11.36 -17.38 12.79
CA SER A 131 12.50 -17.44 13.70
C SER A 131 13.83 -16.93 13.14
N ASN A 132 13.96 -16.69 11.84
CA ASN A 132 15.21 -16.22 11.23
C ASN A 132 15.28 -14.68 11.09
N GLU A 133 14.67 -13.95 12.02
CA GLU A 133 14.59 -12.49 12.09
C GLU A 133 15.95 -11.74 12.07
N HIS A 134 17.06 -12.46 12.16
CA HIS A 134 18.38 -11.87 12.34
C HIS A 134 18.98 -11.27 11.05
N GLN A 135 18.31 -11.40 9.90
CA GLN A 135 18.78 -10.89 8.62
C GLN A 135 17.99 -9.69 8.07
N ILE A 136 16.89 -9.32 8.73
CA ILE A 136 16.07 -8.20 8.29
C ILE A 136 16.68 -6.89 8.82
N GLU A 137 16.88 -5.92 7.93
CA GLU A 137 17.32 -4.60 8.35
C GLU A 137 16.38 -4.01 9.41
N VAL A 138 16.93 -3.61 10.54
CA VAL A 138 16.17 -3.07 11.68
C VAL A 138 15.27 -1.90 11.27
N GLU A 139 15.73 -1.04 10.37
CA GLU A 139 14.96 0.12 9.89
C GLU A 139 13.71 -0.32 9.10
N ALA A 140 13.84 -1.32 8.21
CA ALA A 140 12.71 -1.86 7.45
C ALA A 140 11.69 -2.53 8.38
N GLN A 141 12.17 -3.30 9.37
CA GLN A 141 11.30 -3.93 10.35
C GLN A 141 10.59 -2.90 11.23
N LEU A 142 11.29 -1.87 11.70
CA LEU A 142 10.70 -0.77 12.47
C LEU A 142 9.60 -0.08 11.69
N PHE A 143 9.84 0.19 10.41
CA PHE A 143 8.87 0.87 9.56
C PHE A 143 7.60 0.02 9.34
N ALA A 144 7.76 -1.27 9.01
CA ALA A 144 6.64 -2.18 8.85
C ALA A 144 5.81 -2.34 10.14
N VAL A 145 6.49 -2.43 11.29
CA VAL A 145 5.85 -2.51 12.62
C VAL A 145 5.07 -1.22 12.92
N GLN A 146 5.64 -0.05 12.62
CA GLN A 146 4.95 1.22 12.84
C GLN A 146 3.68 1.34 12.00
N LEU A 147 3.74 0.98 10.72
CA LEU A 147 2.57 1.06 9.83
C LEU A 147 1.42 0.18 10.33
N LEU A 148 1.71 -1.09 10.64
CA LEU A 148 0.66 -1.98 11.15
C LEU A 148 0.14 -1.55 12.52
N PHE A 149 1.03 -1.09 13.41
CA PHE A 149 0.62 -0.56 14.71
C PHE A 149 -0.35 0.62 14.56
N GLN A 150 -0.02 1.60 13.72
CA GLN A 150 -0.86 2.78 13.50
C GLN A 150 -2.26 2.37 13.01
N PHE A 151 -2.32 1.43 12.06
CA PHE A 151 -3.59 0.91 11.59
C PHE A 151 -4.38 0.21 12.71
N LEU A 152 -3.77 -0.73 13.44
CA LEU A 152 -4.47 -1.44 14.51
C LEU A 152 -4.94 -0.49 15.63
N PHE A 153 -4.14 0.52 15.94
CA PHE A 153 -4.46 1.54 16.94
C PHE A 153 -5.64 2.41 16.49
N SER A 154 -5.65 2.87 15.24
CA SER A 154 -6.76 3.67 14.69
C SER A 154 -8.08 2.92 14.67
N GLN A 155 -8.03 1.60 14.46
CA GLN A 155 -9.20 0.72 14.51
C GLN A 155 -9.64 0.34 15.94
N GLY A 156 -8.99 0.88 16.97
CA GLY A 156 -9.28 0.53 18.37
C GLY A 156 -8.88 -0.90 18.75
N ARG A 157 -8.07 -1.58 17.92
CA ARG A 157 -7.61 -2.96 18.14
C ARG A 157 -6.37 -3.00 19.07
N LEU A 158 -6.47 -2.35 20.23
CA LEU A 158 -5.34 -2.07 21.12
C LEU A 158 -4.61 -3.33 21.60
N GLU A 159 -5.36 -4.38 21.98
CA GLU A 159 -4.74 -5.64 22.45
C GLU A 159 -3.95 -6.34 21.33
N GLN A 160 -4.42 -6.24 20.08
CA GLN A 160 -3.69 -6.79 18.94
C GLN A 160 -2.45 -5.96 18.62
N ALA A 161 -2.56 -4.62 18.64
CA ALA A 161 -1.43 -3.72 18.46
C ALA A 161 -0.34 -3.97 19.51
N LYS A 162 -0.73 -4.12 20.76
CA LYS A 162 0.16 -4.45 21.88
C LYS A 162 0.81 -5.81 21.71
N SER A 163 0.01 -6.85 21.44
CA SER A 163 0.49 -8.22 21.23
C SER A 163 1.47 -8.27 20.04
N TYR A 164 1.17 -7.55 18.96
CA TYR A 164 2.05 -7.47 17.80
C TYR A 164 3.44 -6.91 18.14
N ILE A 165 3.51 -5.83 18.94
CA ILE A 165 4.80 -5.27 19.39
C ILE A 165 5.53 -6.27 20.31
N LEU A 166 4.83 -6.87 21.27
CA LEU A 166 5.45 -7.77 22.24
C LEU A 166 5.96 -9.08 21.62
N ASN A 167 5.50 -9.43 20.44
CA ASN A 167 5.98 -10.58 19.68
C ASN A 167 7.18 -10.25 18.77
N GLN A 168 7.61 -8.98 18.68
CA GLN A 168 8.82 -8.62 17.94
C GLN A 168 10.08 -9.05 18.70
N ASN A 169 11.22 -9.14 18.00
CA ASN A 169 12.51 -9.42 18.65
C ASN A 169 12.93 -8.31 19.64
N GLU A 170 13.87 -8.62 20.53
CA GLU A 170 14.32 -7.69 21.58
C GLU A 170 14.89 -6.38 21.03
N THR A 171 15.55 -6.40 19.89
CA THR A 171 16.11 -5.20 19.25
C THR A 171 15.00 -4.22 18.89
N ILE A 172 13.92 -4.73 18.27
CA ILE A 172 12.75 -3.94 17.90
C ILE A 172 11.99 -3.47 19.12
N GLN A 173 11.68 -4.36 20.07
CA GLN A 173 10.99 -4.01 21.31
C GLN A 173 11.72 -2.92 22.11
N ASN A 174 13.04 -2.97 22.13
CA ASN A 174 13.87 -2.02 22.85
C ASN A 174 14.08 -0.69 22.14
N HIS A 175 13.69 -0.58 20.86
CA HIS A 175 13.81 0.66 20.11
C HIS A 175 12.91 1.75 20.71
N ARG A 176 13.43 3.00 20.79
CA ARG A 176 12.73 4.13 21.42
C ARG A 176 11.33 4.37 20.83
N VAL A 177 11.21 4.28 19.50
CA VAL A 177 9.95 4.50 18.79
C VAL A 177 8.92 3.45 19.22
N ILE A 178 9.31 2.19 19.26
CA ILE A 178 8.43 1.07 19.64
C ILE A 178 7.98 1.17 21.10
N LYS A 179 8.87 1.57 21.99
CA LYS A 179 8.51 1.84 23.40
C LYS A 179 7.45 2.95 23.52
N ASN A 180 7.56 3.99 22.70
CA ASN A 180 6.56 5.06 22.67
C ASN A 180 5.20 4.54 22.15
N LEU A 181 5.20 3.73 21.08
CA LEU A 181 3.98 3.13 20.56
C LEU A 181 3.31 2.21 21.58
N LEU A 182 4.12 1.37 22.26
CA LEU A 182 3.61 0.50 23.32
C LEU A 182 3.01 1.31 24.47
N ALA A 183 3.64 2.42 24.86
CA ALA A 183 3.11 3.29 25.91
C ALA A 183 1.74 3.87 25.57
N MET A 184 1.45 4.14 24.28
CA MET A 184 0.13 4.60 23.85
C MET A 184 -0.99 3.59 24.09
N CYS A 185 -0.67 2.30 24.16
CA CYS A 185 -1.66 1.25 24.47
C CYS A 185 -2.09 1.21 25.95
N TYR A 186 -1.43 1.97 26.81
CA TYR A 186 -1.72 1.99 28.25
C TYR A 186 -2.35 3.32 28.71
N LEU A 187 -2.57 4.25 27.80
CA LEU A 187 -3.26 5.53 28.05
C LEU A 187 -4.76 5.41 27.74
#